data_4c1a7149f6b5704dd03ad509f454c97f
#
_entry.id   4c1a7149f6b5704dd03ad509f454c97f
#
_cell.length_a   1.000
_cell.length_b   1.000
_cell.length_c   1.000
_cell.angle_alpha   90.00
_cell.angle_beta   90.00
_cell.angle_gamma   90.00
#
_symmetry.space_group_name_H-M   'P 1'
#
loop_
_entity.id
_entity.type
_entity.pdbx_description
1 polymer ?
#
loop_
_entity_poly.entity_id
_entity_poly.type
_entity_poly.pdbx_seq_one_letter_code
_entity_poly.pdbx_strand_id
1 'polypeptide(L)'
;MLTSLRNKSVIVTGGSKGIGKGIVTVFARLGAQVSLIGRNENDGAAVVEALRGSAGAVKFCRGDVKEQADMERAAATVAAGVGGIDILCANAGIYPQAQLEELTESMWDDVFATNLKGLLFSIQACLPYLKRSAAGRIVLTSSITGPLTGYPGWSHYGATKAGMLGFMRTAALELAKYKITINAILPGNVLTEGVIGLGQEYIATMTAAIPLQRLGTVEEVGYAVAFLSSDDAGFITGQTLVVDGGQTLPESLQALES
;
A
#
# COMPACT_ATOMS: atom_id res chain seq x y z
N MET A 1 19.62 14.56 -4.51
CA MET A 1 19.31 13.74 -3.31
C MET A 1 17.85 14.01 -3.00
N LEU A 2 17.00 12.98 -2.87
CA LEU A 2 15.58 13.17 -2.54
C LEU A 2 15.43 13.80 -1.16
N THR A 3 14.36 14.57 -0.96
CA THR A 3 14.04 15.20 0.34
C THR A 3 13.99 14.15 1.44
N SER A 4 14.61 14.43 2.56
CA SER A 4 14.70 13.50 3.69
C SER A 4 13.30 13.22 4.27
N LEU A 5 13.03 11.94 4.51
CA LEU A 5 11.87 11.47 5.26
C LEU A 5 12.16 11.32 6.77
N ARG A 6 13.35 11.72 7.22
CA ARG A 6 13.75 11.65 8.64
C ARG A 6 12.75 12.40 9.52
N ASN A 7 12.35 11.75 10.60
CA ASN A 7 11.38 12.23 11.58
C ASN A 7 9.95 12.45 11.07
N LYS A 8 9.64 12.19 9.79
CA LYS A 8 8.24 12.20 9.33
C LYS A 8 7.44 11.11 10.04
N SER A 9 6.25 11.45 10.49
CA SER A 9 5.30 10.51 11.12
C SER A 9 4.50 9.79 10.04
N VAL A 10 4.65 8.46 9.99
CA VAL A 10 4.08 7.61 8.92
C VAL A 10 3.18 6.55 9.50
N ILE A 11 1.97 6.44 8.99
CA ILE A 11 1.09 5.29 9.22
C ILE A 11 1.11 4.38 8.00
N VAL A 12 1.31 3.07 8.22
CA VAL A 12 1.21 2.03 7.19
C VAL A 12 0.15 1.01 7.61
N THR A 13 -0.99 0.98 6.92
CA THR A 13 -2.00 -0.05 7.17
C THR A 13 -1.62 -1.37 6.50
N GLY A 14 -1.85 -2.50 7.18
CA GLY A 14 -1.40 -3.82 6.70
C GLY A 14 0.13 -3.94 6.66
N GLY A 15 0.85 -3.26 7.57
CA GLY A 15 2.30 -3.14 7.56
C GLY A 15 3.07 -4.37 8.07
N SER A 16 2.41 -5.45 8.45
CA SER A 16 3.06 -6.60 9.09
C SER A 16 3.56 -7.69 8.13
N LYS A 17 3.11 -7.69 6.87
CA LYS A 17 3.48 -8.70 5.85
C LYS A 17 3.58 -8.07 4.45
N GLY A 18 4.23 -8.78 3.54
CA GLY A 18 4.27 -8.49 2.12
C GLY A 18 4.70 -7.06 1.79
N ILE A 19 4.00 -6.41 0.86
CA ILE A 19 4.30 -5.04 0.41
C ILE A 19 4.26 -4.05 1.58
N GLY A 20 3.29 -4.17 2.50
CA GLY A 20 3.21 -3.29 3.66
C GLY A 20 4.45 -3.36 4.55
N LYS A 21 4.99 -4.55 4.80
CA LYS A 21 6.25 -4.74 5.54
C LYS A 21 7.43 -4.12 4.77
N GLY A 22 7.47 -4.24 3.43
CA GLY A 22 8.47 -3.57 2.61
C GLY A 22 8.42 -2.05 2.74
N ILE A 23 7.22 -1.47 2.71
CA ILE A 23 7.01 -0.04 2.95
C ILE A 23 7.53 0.36 4.34
N VAL A 24 7.13 -0.33 5.41
CA VAL A 24 7.62 -0.09 6.78
C VAL A 24 9.14 -0.13 6.83
N THR A 25 9.74 -1.16 6.21
CA THR A 25 11.21 -1.34 6.18
C THR A 25 11.92 -0.16 5.53
N VAL A 26 11.45 0.28 4.36
CA VAL A 26 12.05 1.40 3.63
C VAL A 26 11.95 2.70 4.43
N PHE A 27 10.76 3.02 4.96
CA PHE A 27 10.58 4.24 5.75
C PHE A 27 11.42 4.24 7.03
N ALA A 28 11.54 3.10 7.71
CA ALA A 28 12.40 2.96 8.88
C ALA A 28 13.87 3.20 8.54
N ARG A 29 14.36 2.64 7.41
CA ARG A 29 15.75 2.88 6.91
C ARG A 29 15.97 4.35 6.56
N LEU A 30 14.96 5.05 6.07
CA LEU A 30 15.01 6.48 5.73
C LEU A 30 14.85 7.41 6.97
N GLY A 31 14.74 6.85 8.16
CA GLY A 31 14.71 7.59 9.43
C GLY A 31 13.33 8.11 9.83
N ALA A 32 12.25 7.63 9.22
CA ALA A 32 10.88 8.00 9.59
C ALA A 32 10.43 7.36 10.91
N GLN A 33 9.42 7.96 11.55
CA GLN A 33 8.71 7.41 12.70
C GLN A 33 7.51 6.61 12.17
N VAL A 34 7.65 5.30 12.06
CA VAL A 34 6.67 4.44 11.40
C VAL A 34 5.76 3.75 12.39
N SER A 35 4.46 3.92 12.23
CA SER A 35 3.45 3.14 12.95
C SER A 35 2.76 2.19 11.97
N LEU A 36 3.03 0.89 12.10
CA LEU A 36 2.34 -0.13 11.32
C LEU A 36 1.04 -0.55 12.01
N ILE A 37 -0.05 -0.59 11.25
CA ILE A 37 -1.36 -1.02 11.74
C ILE A 37 -1.69 -2.40 11.17
N GLY A 38 -2.16 -3.29 12.04
CA GLY A 38 -2.56 -4.64 11.68
C GLY A 38 -3.37 -5.32 12.78
N ARG A 39 -3.95 -6.49 12.46
CA ARG A 39 -4.80 -7.25 13.40
C ARG A 39 -4.00 -8.17 14.31
N ASN A 40 -2.89 -8.71 13.83
CA ASN A 40 -2.10 -9.72 14.53
C ASN A 40 -0.91 -9.08 15.25
N GLU A 41 -0.92 -9.15 16.57
CA GLU A 41 0.12 -8.59 17.44
C GLU A 41 1.48 -9.28 17.27
N ASN A 42 1.49 -10.62 17.09
CA ASN A 42 2.72 -11.36 16.92
C ASN A 42 3.43 -11.00 15.62
N ASP A 43 2.68 -10.91 14.50
CA ASP A 43 3.22 -10.47 13.21
C ASP A 43 3.75 -9.03 13.30
N GLY A 44 3.02 -8.15 13.99
CA GLY A 44 3.44 -6.77 14.21
C GLY A 44 4.69 -6.64 15.06
N ALA A 45 4.76 -7.37 16.17
CA ALA A 45 5.92 -7.40 17.08
C ALA A 45 7.18 -7.94 16.36
N ALA A 46 7.03 -8.96 15.51
CA ALA A 46 8.12 -9.50 14.72
C ALA A 46 8.74 -8.45 13.77
N VAL A 47 7.91 -7.61 13.13
CA VAL A 47 8.40 -6.52 12.28
C VAL A 47 9.11 -5.45 13.11
N VAL A 48 8.55 -5.05 14.24
CA VAL A 48 9.18 -4.09 15.16
C VAL A 48 10.55 -4.57 15.61
N GLU A 49 10.65 -5.84 16.00
CA GLU A 49 11.93 -6.43 16.44
C GLU A 49 12.94 -6.52 15.30
N ALA A 50 12.53 -6.96 14.12
CA ALA A 50 13.40 -7.08 12.94
C ALA A 50 13.97 -5.73 12.48
N LEU A 51 13.28 -4.63 12.79
CA LEU A 51 13.70 -3.27 12.42
C LEU A 51 14.28 -2.48 13.60
N ARG A 52 14.54 -3.14 14.73
CA ARG A 52 15.23 -2.53 15.88
C ARG A 52 16.62 -2.06 15.46
N GLY A 53 16.95 -0.82 15.77
CA GLY A 53 18.22 -0.20 15.38
C GLY A 53 18.25 0.40 13.97
N SER A 54 17.14 0.41 13.24
CA SER A 54 16.99 1.21 12.03
C SER A 54 17.18 2.71 12.33
N ALA A 55 17.43 3.53 11.30
CA ALA A 55 17.58 4.97 11.44
C ALA A 55 16.34 5.68 11.98
N GLY A 56 15.15 5.10 11.74
CA GLY A 56 13.86 5.53 12.27
C GLY A 56 13.33 4.56 13.32
N ALA A 57 12.24 4.94 14.00
CA ALA A 57 11.56 4.08 14.95
C ALA A 57 10.35 3.40 14.32
N VAL A 58 10.09 2.15 14.72
CA VAL A 58 8.93 1.38 14.27
C VAL A 58 8.10 0.98 15.48
N LYS A 59 6.77 1.19 15.39
CA LYS A 59 5.80 0.79 16.42
C LYS A 59 4.65 0.03 15.78
N PHE A 60 4.13 -0.95 16.49
CA PHE A 60 2.89 -1.63 16.12
C PHE A 60 1.70 -0.99 16.82
N CYS A 61 0.60 -0.82 16.09
CA CYS A 61 -0.69 -0.43 16.62
C CYS A 61 -1.75 -1.41 16.13
N ARG A 62 -2.44 -2.08 17.06
CA ARG A 62 -3.52 -3.00 16.70
C ARG A 62 -4.72 -2.24 16.14
N GLY A 63 -5.24 -2.70 14.98
CA GLY A 63 -6.47 -2.18 14.38
C GLY A 63 -6.89 -2.99 13.18
N ASP A 64 -8.20 -3.10 12.97
CA ASP A 64 -8.81 -3.62 11.75
C ASP A 64 -9.32 -2.44 10.91
N VAL A 65 -8.86 -2.35 9.66
CA VAL A 65 -9.28 -1.26 8.75
C VAL A 65 -10.78 -1.31 8.43
N LYS A 66 -11.45 -2.46 8.62
CA LYS A 66 -12.90 -2.59 8.46
C LYS A 66 -13.70 -1.83 9.54
N GLU A 67 -13.06 -1.54 10.67
CA GLU A 67 -13.67 -0.92 11.85
C GLU A 67 -13.22 0.54 11.96
N GLN A 68 -14.15 1.48 11.73
CA GLN A 68 -13.85 2.92 11.79
C GLN A 68 -13.25 3.34 13.13
N ALA A 69 -13.83 2.86 14.23
CA ALA A 69 -13.38 3.17 15.60
C ALA A 69 -11.93 2.70 15.85
N ASP A 70 -11.51 1.58 15.25
CA ASP A 70 -10.14 1.09 15.35
C ASP A 70 -9.17 2.04 14.67
N MET A 71 -9.53 2.54 13.47
CA MET A 71 -8.70 3.47 12.73
C MET A 71 -8.60 4.82 13.42
N GLU A 72 -9.70 5.34 13.97
CA GLU A 72 -9.73 6.58 14.74
C GLU A 72 -8.84 6.49 15.99
N ARG A 73 -8.96 5.39 16.75
CA ARG A 73 -8.13 5.12 17.93
C ARG A 73 -6.65 5.01 17.55
N ALA A 74 -6.33 4.28 16.49
CA ALA A 74 -4.96 4.11 16.02
C ALA A 74 -4.34 5.44 15.59
N ALA A 75 -5.04 6.24 14.78
CA ALA A 75 -4.56 7.55 14.35
C ALA A 75 -4.35 8.51 15.53
N ALA A 76 -5.28 8.53 16.50
CA ALA A 76 -5.13 9.34 17.70
C ALA A 76 -3.93 8.92 18.55
N THR A 77 -3.73 7.60 18.74
CA THR A 77 -2.59 7.05 19.49
C THR A 77 -1.26 7.42 18.83
N VAL A 78 -1.16 7.28 17.51
CA VAL A 78 0.05 7.64 16.76
C VAL A 78 0.32 9.13 16.87
N ALA A 79 -0.69 9.97 16.63
CA ALA A 79 -0.53 11.41 16.67
C ALA A 79 -0.11 11.92 18.05
N ALA A 80 -0.66 11.36 19.13
CA ALA A 80 -0.26 11.68 20.49
C ALA A 80 1.19 11.28 20.80
N GLY A 81 1.64 10.15 20.24
CA GLY A 81 2.98 9.61 20.50
C GLY A 81 4.13 10.28 19.75
N VAL A 82 3.85 10.95 18.61
CA VAL A 82 4.88 11.54 17.74
C VAL A 82 4.56 12.98 17.29
N GLY A 83 3.50 13.57 17.81
CA GLY A 83 3.15 14.97 17.56
C GLY A 83 2.32 15.25 16.29
N GLY A 84 1.87 14.24 15.57
CA GLY A 84 1.06 14.39 14.36
C GLY A 84 1.17 13.21 13.40
N ILE A 85 0.63 13.36 12.20
CA ILE A 85 0.74 12.40 11.09
C ILE A 85 1.05 13.18 9.82
N ASP A 86 2.16 12.85 9.16
CA ASP A 86 2.57 13.48 7.90
C ASP A 86 2.19 12.63 6.69
N ILE A 87 2.25 11.30 6.82
CA ILE A 87 2.11 10.37 5.71
C ILE A 87 1.18 9.22 6.10
N LEU A 88 0.22 8.92 5.21
CA LEU A 88 -0.60 7.71 5.27
C LEU A 88 -0.27 6.83 4.06
N CYS A 89 0.25 5.63 4.29
CA CYS A 89 0.36 4.55 3.32
C CYS A 89 -0.83 3.61 3.51
N ALA A 90 -1.89 3.79 2.73
CA ALA A 90 -3.09 2.97 2.78
C ALA A 90 -2.85 1.70 1.93
N ASN A 91 -2.29 0.68 2.58
CA ASN A 91 -1.84 -0.54 1.92
C ASN A 91 -2.69 -1.77 2.29
N ALA A 92 -3.39 -1.79 3.42
CA ALA A 92 -4.18 -2.95 3.84
C ALA A 92 -5.14 -3.41 2.74
N GLY A 93 -5.14 -4.72 2.49
CA GLY A 93 -6.01 -5.32 1.49
C GLY A 93 -5.96 -6.84 1.53
N ILE A 94 -7.00 -7.46 1.01
CA ILE A 94 -7.12 -8.92 0.83
C ILE A 94 -7.43 -9.21 -0.64
N TYR A 95 -7.04 -10.41 -1.09
CA TYR A 95 -7.21 -10.87 -2.48
C TYR A 95 -7.54 -12.37 -2.55
N PRO A 96 -8.58 -12.82 -1.82
CA PRO A 96 -9.01 -14.21 -1.95
C PRO A 96 -9.39 -14.48 -3.42
N GLN A 97 -9.24 -15.72 -3.87
CA GLN A 97 -9.58 -16.12 -5.22
C GLN A 97 -10.92 -16.86 -5.20
N ALA A 98 -11.83 -16.49 -6.10
CA ALA A 98 -13.09 -17.18 -6.36
C ALA A 98 -13.48 -16.97 -7.82
N GLN A 99 -13.84 -18.06 -8.52
CA GLN A 99 -14.36 -17.95 -9.88
C GLN A 99 -15.70 -17.18 -9.86
N LEU A 100 -16.03 -16.53 -10.98
CA LEU A 100 -17.21 -15.65 -11.04
C LEU A 100 -18.50 -16.36 -10.63
N GLU A 101 -18.66 -17.62 -11.00
CA GLU A 101 -19.81 -18.45 -10.69
C GLU A 101 -19.87 -18.94 -9.22
N GLU A 102 -18.72 -18.89 -8.52
CA GLU A 102 -18.58 -19.31 -7.12
C GLU A 102 -18.59 -18.10 -6.17
N LEU A 103 -18.50 -16.88 -6.72
CA LEU A 103 -18.39 -15.66 -5.94
C LEU A 103 -19.69 -15.35 -5.20
N THR A 104 -19.65 -15.47 -3.87
CA THR A 104 -20.78 -15.16 -3.00
C THR A 104 -20.82 -13.67 -2.61
N GLU A 105 -21.99 -13.19 -2.18
CA GLU A 105 -22.19 -11.86 -1.61
C GLU A 105 -21.20 -11.61 -0.44
N SER A 106 -21.06 -12.57 0.46
CA SER A 106 -20.14 -12.45 1.60
C SER A 106 -18.67 -12.30 1.18
N MET A 107 -18.21 -13.02 0.15
CA MET A 107 -16.85 -12.87 -0.39
C MET A 107 -16.65 -11.49 -1.02
N TRP A 108 -17.65 -11.02 -1.76
CA TRP A 108 -17.68 -9.69 -2.34
C TRP A 108 -17.59 -8.63 -1.26
N ASP A 109 -18.48 -8.68 -0.27
CA ASP A 109 -18.57 -7.70 0.81
C ASP A 109 -17.29 -7.63 1.66
N ASP A 110 -16.66 -8.77 1.98
CA ASP A 110 -15.42 -8.78 2.76
C ASP A 110 -14.26 -8.09 2.04
N VAL A 111 -14.14 -8.31 0.72
CA VAL A 111 -13.10 -7.66 -0.09
C VAL A 111 -13.39 -6.16 -0.21
N PHE A 112 -14.63 -5.75 -0.44
CA PHE A 112 -15.01 -4.33 -0.49
C PHE A 112 -14.89 -3.65 0.88
N ALA A 113 -15.27 -4.32 1.95
CA ALA A 113 -15.13 -3.80 3.31
C ALA A 113 -13.65 -3.56 3.67
N THR A 114 -12.77 -4.49 3.31
CA THR A 114 -11.34 -4.35 3.61
C THR A 114 -10.67 -3.34 2.68
N ASN A 115 -10.81 -3.52 1.36
CA ASN A 115 -9.98 -2.79 0.39
C ASN A 115 -10.48 -1.37 0.12
N LEU A 116 -11.81 -1.13 0.09
CA LEU A 116 -12.37 0.19 -0.21
C LEU A 116 -12.91 0.92 1.02
N LYS A 117 -13.77 0.27 1.81
CA LYS A 117 -14.30 0.90 3.03
C LYS A 117 -13.17 1.14 4.04
N GLY A 118 -12.26 0.18 4.20
CA GLY A 118 -11.09 0.31 5.06
C GLY A 118 -10.12 1.41 4.60
N LEU A 119 -9.99 1.62 3.29
CA LEU A 119 -9.27 2.78 2.74
C LEU A 119 -9.91 4.10 3.19
N LEU A 120 -11.23 4.23 3.02
CA LEU A 120 -11.97 5.43 3.43
C LEU A 120 -11.76 5.71 4.92
N PHE A 121 -11.96 4.73 5.80
CA PHE A 121 -11.81 4.88 7.24
C PHE A 121 -10.38 5.26 7.63
N SER A 122 -9.38 4.67 6.98
CA SER A 122 -7.96 5.02 7.19
C SER A 122 -7.67 6.48 6.85
N ILE A 123 -8.20 6.97 5.72
CA ILE A 123 -8.05 8.35 5.31
C ILE A 123 -8.79 9.29 6.27
N GLN A 124 -10.06 9.02 6.59
CA GLN A 124 -10.85 9.85 7.48
C GLN A 124 -10.22 9.99 8.86
N ALA A 125 -9.71 8.89 9.43
CA ALA A 125 -9.04 8.88 10.72
C ALA A 125 -7.75 9.72 10.75
N CYS A 126 -6.96 9.68 9.66
CA CYS A 126 -5.70 10.42 9.55
C CYS A 126 -5.89 11.89 9.12
N LEU A 127 -6.99 12.21 8.44
CA LEU A 127 -7.20 13.51 7.80
C LEU A 127 -7.09 14.72 8.75
N PRO A 128 -7.62 14.71 9.99
CA PRO A 128 -7.45 15.82 10.93
C PRO A 128 -5.99 16.15 11.25
N TYR A 129 -5.11 15.15 11.19
CA TYR A 129 -3.68 15.26 11.46
C TYR A 129 -2.92 15.67 10.20
N LEU A 130 -3.21 15.05 9.07
CA LEU A 130 -2.63 15.39 7.76
C LEU A 130 -2.87 16.88 7.40
N LYS A 131 -4.04 17.43 7.73
CA LYS A 131 -4.36 18.84 7.53
C LYS A 131 -3.48 19.79 8.35
N ARG A 132 -2.87 19.32 9.43
CA ARG A 132 -1.95 20.11 10.27
C ARG A 132 -0.49 19.91 9.89
N SER A 133 -0.19 18.89 9.09
CA SER A 133 1.15 18.70 8.54
C SER A 133 1.49 19.80 7.52
N ALA A 134 2.74 20.21 7.48
CA ALA A 134 3.22 21.17 6.48
C ALA A 134 3.14 20.60 5.05
N ALA A 135 3.17 19.26 4.92
CA ALA A 135 3.14 18.56 3.64
C ALA A 135 2.50 17.16 3.82
N GLY A 136 1.17 17.13 3.94
CA GLY A 136 0.43 15.88 4.07
C GLY A 136 0.54 15.01 2.81
N ARG A 137 0.75 13.69 2.97
CA ARG A 137 0.88 12.75 1.86
C ARG A 137 0.02 11.52 2.10
N ILE A 138 -0.68 11.07 1.06
CA ILE A 138 -1.44 9.81 1.07
C ILE A 138 -0.99 9.00 -0.13
N VAL A 139 -0.56 7.76 0.10
CA VAL A 139 -0.20 6.83 -0.97
C VAL A 139 -1.01 5.55 -0.83
N LEU A 140 -1.73 5.19 -1.89
CA LEU A 140 -2.58 4.01 -1.96
C LEU A 140 -1.82 2.86 -2.61
N THR A 141 -1.92 1.66 -2.05
CA THR A 141 -1.46 0.44 -2.72
C THR A 141 -2.62 -0.17 -3.51
N SER A 142 -2.70 0.17 -4.80
CA SER A 142 -3.63 -0.46 -5.74
C SER A 142 -3.00 -1.74 -6.31
N SER A 143 -3.12 -2.00 -7.59
CA SER A 143 -2.58 -3.16 -8.30
C SER A 143 -2.59 -2.87 -9.80
N ILE A 144 -1.80 -3.59 -10.60
CA ILE A 144 -2.04 -3.68 -12.04
C ILE A 144 -3.36 -4.40 -12.33
N THR A 145 -3.75 -5.38 -11.49
CA THR A 145 -5.02 -6.12 -11.64
C THR A 145 -6.20 -5.23 -11.28
N GLY A 146 -7.12 -5.13 -12.20
CA GLY A 146 -8.31 -4.28 -12.16
C GLY A 146 -8.12 -3.00 -12.98
N PRO A 147 -7.17 -2.11 -12.65
CA PRO A 147 -6.93 -0.89 -13.43
C PRO A 147 -6.37 -1.12 -14.84
N LEU A 148 -5.47 -2.08 -15.04
CA LEU A 148 -4.73 -2.29 -16.29
C LEU A 148 -4.92 -3.70 -16.87
N THR A 149 -4.99 -4.71 -16.00
CA THR A 149 -5.10 -6.11 -16.39
C THR A 149 -6.24 -6.80 -15.66
N GLY A 150 -6.60 -8.01 -16.07
CA GLY A 150 -7.50 -8.91 -15.35
C GLY A 150 -6.79 -10.22 -14.99
N TYR A 151 -7.32 -10.91 -13.98
CA TYR A 151 -6.89 -12.26 -13.63
C TYR A 151 -8.11 -13.09 -13.22
N PRO A 152 -8.28 -14.32 -13.74
CA PRO A 152 -9.40 -15.18 -13.39
C PRO A 152 -9.48 -15.42 -11.88
N GLY A 153 -10.69 -15.32 -11.32
CA GLY A 153 -10.93 -15.46 -9.90
C GLY A 153 -10.71 -14.21 -9.06
N TRP A 154 -10.34 -13.07 -9.66
CA TRP A 154 -10.13 -11.79 -8.95
C TRP A 154 -11.05 -10.65 -9.42
N SER A 155 -12.27 -10.96 -9.87
CA SER A 155 -13.21 -9.92 -10.32
C SER A 155 -13.57 -8.93 -9.21
N HIS A 156 -13.88 -9.39 -8.01
CA HIS A 156 -14.16 -8.55 -6.84
C HIS A 156 -12.92 -7.76 -6.36
N TYR A 157 -11.75 -8.39 -6.33
CA TYR A 157 -10.49 -7.71 -6.02
C TYR A 157 -10.18 -6.63 -7.04
N GLY A 158 -10.21 -6.96 -8.33
CA GLY A 158 -9.97 -6.02 -9.42
C GLY A 158 -10.93 -4.83 -9.38
N ALA A 159 -12.20 -5.06 -9.08
CA ALA A 159 -13.19 -4.00 -8.89
C ALA A 159 -12.78 -3.03 -7.77
N THR A 160 -12.30 -3.55 -6.62
CA THR A 160 -11.84 -2.67 -5.53
C THR A 160 -10.59 -1.89 -5.91
N LYS A 161 -9.63 -2.51 -6.61
CA LYS A 161 -8.37 -1.84 -6.99
C LYS A 161 -8.58 -0.77 -8.06
N ALA A 162 -9.49 -0.99 -9.01
CA ALA A 162 -9.94 0.03 -9.95
C ALA A 162 -10.74 1.14 -9.24
N GLY A 163 -11.63 0.77 -8.32
CA GLY A 163 -12.43 1.70 -7.51
C GLY A 163 -11.57 2.67 -6.67
N MET A 164 -10.43 2.20 -6.15
CA MET A 164 -9.45 3.06 -5.45
C MET A 164 -8.99 4.23 -6.32
N LEU A 165 -8.77 4.01 -7.62
CA LEU A 165 -8.30 5.07 -8.52
C LEU A 165 -9.38 6.11 -8.81
N GLY A 166 -10.64 5.67 -8.93
CA GLY A 166 -11.79 6.59 -9.02
C GLY A 166 -11.91 7.46 -7.76
N PHE A 167 -11.87 6.84 -6.58
CA PHE A 167 -11.86 7.53 -5.30
C PHE A 167 -10.70 8.53 -5.21
N MET A 168 -9.48 8.11 -5.53
CA MET A 168 -8.28 8.92 -5.46
C MET A 168 -8.38 10.20 -6.28
N ARG A 169 -8.87 10.12 -7.52
CA ARG A 169 -8.98 11.29 -8.42
C ARG A 169 -9.90 12.37 -7.85
N THR A 170 -11.04 11.98 -7.29
CA THR A 170 -11.97 12.92 -6.66
C THR A 170 -11.40 13.45 -5.35
N ALA A 171 -10.85 12.59 -4.50
CA ALA A 171 -10.24 13.00 -3.24
C ALA A 171 -9.05 13.96 -3.43
N ALA A 172 -8.27 13.82 -4.51
CA ALA A 172 -7.18 14.73 -4.83
C ALA A 172 -7.65 16.19 -4.97
N LEU A 173 -8.81 16.39 -5.59
CA LEU A 173 -9.40 17.72 -5.74
C LEU A 173 -9.86 18.31 -4.39
N GLU A 174 -10.49 17.47 -3.55
CA GLU A 174 -10.96 17.89 -2.22
C GLU A 174 -9.81 18.22 -1.25
N LEU A 175 -8.69 17.50 -1.38
CA LEU A 175 -7.52 17.60 -0.51
C LEU A 175 -6.55 18.71 -0.92
N ALA A 176 -6.58 19.17 -2.16
CA ALA A 176 -5.67 20.16 -2.71
C ALA A 176 -5.64 21.48 -1.92
N LYS A 177 -6.78 21.95 -1.43
CA LYS A 177 -6.87 23.16 -0.58
C LYS A 177 -6.10 23.07 0.73
N TYR A 178 -5.79 21.84 1.19
CA TYR A 178 -4.99 21.58 2.37
C TYR A 178 -3.52 21.25 2.05
N LYS A 179 -3.11 21.36 0.76
CA LYS A 179 -1.77 20.98 0.27
C LYS A 179 -1.43 19.51 0.51
N ILE A 180 -2.45 18.65 0.62
CA ILE A 180 -2.29 17.20 0.75
C ILE A 180 -2.32 16.60 -0.65
N THR A 181 -1.30 15.79 -1.00
CA THR A 181 -1.32 15.00 -2.22
C THR A 181 -1.81 13.58 -1.91
N ILE A 182 -2.53 12.99 -2.86
CA ILE A 182 -2.96 11.59 -2.82
C ILE A 182 -2.63 10.93 -4.16
N ASN A 183 -1.85 9.84 -4.12
CA ASN A 183 -1.41 9.11 -5.30
C ASN A 183 -1.55 7.60 -5.06
N ALA A 184 -1.42 6.80 -6.11
CA ALA A 184 -1.45 5.35 -6.01
C ALA A 184 -0.23 4.71 -6.68
N ILE A 185 0.28 3.64 -6.07
CA ILE A 185 1.18 2.70 -6.75
C ILE A 185 0.37 1.51 -7.26
N LEU A 186 0.78 0.99 -8.41
CA LEU A 186 0.20 -0.20 -9.05
C LEU A 186 1.30 -1.27 -9.15
N PRO A 187 1.49 -2.09 -8.10
CA PRO A 187 2.46 -3.18 -8.17
C PRO A 187 2.01 -4.25 -9.16
N GLY A 188 2.98 -4.81 -9.90
CA GLY A 188 2.85 -6.09 -10.58
C GLY A 188 3.15 -7.27 -9.64
N ASN A 189 3.76 -8.31 -10.17
CA ASN A 189 4.15 -9.48 -9.40
C ASN A 189 5.34 -9.17 -8.50
N VAL A 190 5.13 -9.23 -7.20
CA VAL A 190 6.10 -8.91 -6.14
C VAL A 190 6.36 -10.14 -5.28
N LEU A 191 7.62 -10.42 -4.96
CA LEU A 191 8.05 -11.53 -4.12
C LEU A 191 7.70 -11.23 -2.65
N THR A 192 6.57 -11.76 -2.20
CA THR A 192 6.10 -11.70 -0.82
C THR A 192 6.22 -13.07 -0.16
N GLU A 193 6.09 -13.12 1.17
CA GLU A 193 6.08 -14.39 1.91
C GLU A 193 4.97 -15.33 1.39
N GLY A 194 3.81 -14.79 1.01
CA GLY A 194 2.71 -15.56 0.42
C GLY A 194 3.07 -16.16 -0.93
N VAL A 195 3.76 -15.42 -1.80
CA VAL A 195 4.22 -15.89 -3.11
C VAL A 195 5.32 -16.94 -2.97
N ILE A 196 6.25 -16.78 -2.03
CA ILE A 196 7.29 -17.78 -1.74
C ILE A 196 6.64 -19.12 -1.34
N GLY A 197 5.56 -19.08 -0.57
CA GLY A 197 4.81 -20.27 -0.14
C GLY A 197 4.13 -21.04 -1.28
N LEU A 198 3.95 -20.45 -2.47
CA LEU A 198 3.34 -21.11 -3.64
C LEU A 198 4.33 -21.98 -4.43
N GLY A 199 5.63 -21.92 -4.13
CA GLY A 199 6.67 -22.77 -4.70
C GLY A 199 7.36 -22.18 -5.93
N GLN A 200 8.49 -22.82 -6.30
CA GLN A 200 9.39 -22.32 -7.35
C GLN A 200 8.78 -22.35 -8.75
N GLU A 201 7.96 -23.34 -9.06
CA GLU A 201 7.30 -23.45 -10.37
C GLU A 201 6.34 -22.29 -10.61
N TYR A 202 5.56 -21.91 -9.59
CA TYR A 202 4.69 -20.74 -9.65
C TYR A 202 5.49 -19.46 -9.84
N ILE A 203 6.59 -19.29 -9.10
CA ILE A 203 7.48 -18.14 -9.22
C ILE A 203 8.07 -18.05 -10.62
N ALA A 204 8.52 -19.18 -11.19
CA ALA A 204 9.07 -19.22 -12.54
C ALA A 204 8.02 -18.80 -13.60
N THR A 205 6.80 -19.32 -13.48
CA THR A 205 5.67 -18.93 -14.37
C THR A 205 5.38 -17.45 -14.30
N MET A 206 5.33 -16.87 -13.11
CA MET A 206 5.11 -15.43 -12.92
C MET A 206 6.28 -14.61 -13.49
N THR A 207 7.51 -15.07 -13.28
CA THR A 207 8.73 -14.41 -13.77
C THR A 207 8.77 -14.34 -15.29
N ALA A 208 8.38 -15.43 -15.98
CA ALA A 208 8.37 -15.50 -17.44
C ALA A 208 7.46 -14.47 -18.11
N ALA A 209 6.47 -13.94 -17.40
CA ALA A 209 5.56 -12.91 -17.89
C ALA A 209 6.09 -11.47 -17.70
N ILE A 210 7.29 -11.30 -17.12
CA ILE A 210 7.85 -9.98 -16.78
C ILE A 210 9.07 -9.69 -17.66
N PRO A 211 9.10 -8.58 -18.41
CA PRO A 211 10.26 -8.20 -19.23
C PRO A 211 11.60 -8.16 -18.47
N LEU A 212 11.61 -7.68 -17.22
CA LEU A 212 12.82 -7.68 -16.39
C LEU A 212 13.21 -9.06 -15.83
N GLN A 213 12.48 -10.15 -16.20
CA GLN A 213 12.79 -11.55 -15.88
C GLN A 213 13.02 -11.83 -14.39
N ARG A 214 12.33 -11.11 -13.53
CA ARG A 214 12.28 -11.34 -12.08
C ARG A 214 11.03 -10.75 -11.47
N LEU A 215 10.64 -11.24 -10.30
CA LEU A 215 9.65 -10.57 -9.47
C LEU A 215 10.24 -9.29 -8.88
N GLY A 216 9.39 -8.29 -8.65
CA GLY A 216 9.76 -7.12 -7.85
C GLY A 216 10.00 -7.49 -6.39
N THR A 217 10.81 -6.72 -5.67
CA THR A 217 10.94 -6.85 -4.22
C THR A 217 9.94 -5.95 -3.51
N VAL A 218 9.60 -6.29 -2.27
CA VAL A 218 8.70 -5.46 -1.46
C VAL A 218 9.31 -4.08 -1.17
N GLU A 219 10.63 -4.00 -1.11
CA GLU A 219 11.36 -2.75 -0.92
C GLU A 219 11.34 -1.85 -2.17
N GLU A 220 11.37 -2.40 -3.39
CA GLU A 220 11.24 -1.60 -4.62
C GLU A 220 9.89 -0.88 -4.66
N VAL A 221 8.81 -1.56 -4.24
CA VAL A 221 7.51 -0.93 -4.05
C VAL A 221 7.58 0.12 -2.93
N GLY A 222 8.25 -0.20 -1.82
CA GLY A 222 8.47 0.72 -0.70
C GLY A 222 9.20 2.01 -1.11
N TYR A 223 10.21 1.93 -1.98
CA TYR A 223 10.91 3.12 -2.50
C TYR A 223 10.02 3.97 -3.42
N ALA A 224 9.16 3.38 -4.22
CA ALA A 224 8.18 4.12 -5.02
C ALA A 224 7.18 4.88 -4.11
N VAL A 225 6.71 4.25 -3.03
CA VAL A 225 5.88 4.90 -2.01
C VAL A 225 6.63 6.03 -1.33
N ALA A 226 7.89 5.82 -0.95
CA ALA A 226 8.72 6.84 -0.31
C ALA A 226 8.93 8.06 -1.22
N PHE A 227 9.15 7.87 -2.52
CA PHE A 227 9.23 8.95 -3.50
C PHE A 227 7.94 9.78 -3.52
N LEU A 228 6.77 9.13 -3.70
CA LEU A 228 5.47 9.84 -3.73
C LEU A 228 5.13 10.52 -2.38
N SER A 229 5.79 10.11 -1.30
CA SER A 229 5.63 10.68 0.05
C SER A 229 6.61 11.81 0.34
N SER A 230 7.61 12.05 -0.52
CA SER A 230 8.61 13.10 -0.35
C SER A 230 8.07 14.48 -0.73
N ASP A 231 8.81 15.54 -0.34
CA ASP A 231 8.48 16.89 -0.76
C ASP A 231 8.77 17.10 -2.25
N ASP A 232 9.71 16.33 -2.84
CA ASP A 232 10.03 16.36 -4.28
C ASP A 232 8.85 15.91 -5.15
N ALA A 233 7.92 15.11 -4.62
CA ALA A 233 6.67 14.74 -5.27
C ALA A 233 5.51 15.70 -4.98
N GLY A 234 5.78 16.89 -4.43
CA GLY A 234 4.76 17.84 -3.96
C GLY A 234 3.82 18.40 -5.04
N PHE A 235 4.17 18.25 -6.33
CA PHE A 235 3.32 18.66 -7.46
C PHE A 235 2.65 17.47 -8.17
N ILE A 236 2.77 16.25 -7.61
CA ILE A 236 2.15 15.03 -8.12
C ILE A 236 0.95 14.71 -7.21
N THR A 237 -0.27 14.77 -7.76
CA THR A 237 -1.49 14.37 -7.06
C THR A 237 -2.52 13.77 -8.02
N GLY A 238 -3.31 12.82 -7.55
CA GLY A 238 -4.30 12.10 -8.35
C GLY A 238 -3.68 11.15 -9.40
N GLN A 239 -2.37 10.82 -9.28
CA GLN A 239 -1.64 10.06 -10.28
C GLN A 239 -1.37 8.63 -9.84
N THR A 240 -1.09 7.78 -10.82
CA THR A 240 -0.71 6.38 -10.62
C THR A 240 0.73 6.15 -11.05
N LEU A 241 1.50 5.38 -10.28
CA LEU A 241 2.83 4.91 -10.63
C LEU A 241 2.82 3.39 -10.70
N VAL A 242 3.07 2.85 -11.90
CA VAL A 242 3.17 1.40 -12.12
C VAL A 242 4.57 0.93 -11.71
N VAL A 243 4.62 -0.18 -10.93
CA VAL A 243 5.87 -0.78 -10.43
C VAL A 243 5.79 -2.29 -10.69
N ASP A 244 6.05 -2.70 -11.93
CA ASP A 244 5.72 -4.05 -12.42
C ASP A 244 6.81 -4.72 -13.27
N GLY A 245 7.97 -4.10 -13.41
CA GLY A 245 9.05 -4.63 -14.26
C GLY A 245 8.71 -4.72 -15.74
N GLY A 246 7.71 -3.95 -16.18
CA GLY A 246 7.19 -3.96 -17.55
C GLY A 246 6.12 -5.03 -17.80
N GLN A 247 5.61 -5.71 -16.78
CA GLN A 247 4.65 -6.81 -16.91
C GLN A 247 3.40 -6.44 -17.73
N THR A 248 2.98 -5.19 -17.71
CA THR A 248 1.78 -4.72 -18.42
C THR A 248 2.05 -4.18 -19.83
N LEU A 249 3.32 -4.21 -20.33
CA LEU A 249 3.68 -3.64 -21.63
C LEU A 249 3.57 -4.60 -22.81
N PRO A 250 3.91 -5.91 -22.68
CA PRO A 250 3.89 -6.81 -23.84
C PRO A 250 2.46 -7.05 -24.34
N GLU A 251 2.27 -6.90 -25.66
CA GLU A 251 1.01 -7.25 -26.33
C GLU A 251 0.76 -8.76 -26.32
N SER A 252 1.84 -9.56 -26.34
CA SER A 252 1.79 -11.02 -26.28
C SER A 252 3.05 -11.58 -25.62
N LEU A 253 3.02 -12.86 -25.20
CA LEU A 253 4.21 -13.55 -24.68
C LEU A 253 5.34 -13.62 -25.72
N GLN A 254 5.01 -13.68 -27.00
CA GLN A 254 6.00 -13.69 -28.10
C GLN A 254 6.84 -12.40 -28.14
N ALA A 255 6.30 -11.26 -27.66
CA ALA A 255 7.04 -10.01 -27.56
C ALA A 255 8.16 -10.05 -26.49
N LEU A 256 8.21 -11.10 -25.65
CA LEU A 256 9.26 -11.33 -24.66
C LEU A 256 10.41 -12.21 -25.17
N GLU A 257 10.28 -12.81 -26.38
CA GLU A 257 11.25 -13.73 -26.96
C GLU A 257 12.25 -13.04 -27.93
N SER A 258 12.11 -11.70 -28.11
CA SER A 258 12.88 -10.89 -29.05
C SER A 258 14.13 -10.21 -28.39
#